data_08532e1b639565b2a8278bc84045b29a
#
_entry.id   08532e1b639565b2a8278bc84045b29a
#
_cell.length_a   1.000
_cell.length_b   1.000
_cell.length_c   1.000
_cell.angle_alpha   90.00
_cell.angle_beta   90.00
_cell.angle_gamma   90.00
#
_symmetry.space_group_name_H-M   'P 1'
#
loop_
_entity.id
_entity.type
_entity.pdbx_description
1 polymer ?
#
loop_
_entity_poly.entity_id
_entity_poly.type
_entity_poly.pdbx_seq_one_letter_code
_entity_poly.pdbx_strand_id
1 'polypeptide(L)'
;MKTADLFELSNELIQQRQPHAWITVVGVKSPSSAYVGAQAIVTSDGQLHGWIGGGCVQSTARAAALGSLTSMAPQRLRLSNSSDSSEDPDVRSMNCPSNGEIELFIQPVAVKPRLRIYGNTPVARAAAWLAREADFEPTTDAEAADAAALASAEASRATAAHVTPDSYALIATQGDGDEAALESALRSPDRAVLVIASKRKAERLRAAMTLRGVPESRLAAMRAPAGPNIGAVTPNEIALAAIAGLVALRRGQPREAGKRPESRPVIAPNASNATGYVNPVCGAVIDPTRALSTLTVGDQTHYFCCNGCRVEFERDPEKYLAIAAHMRAPATR
;
A
#
# COMPACT_ATOMS: atom_id res chain seq x y z
N MET A 1 26.51 6.86 -12.74
CA MET A 1 25.42 6.27 -13.52
C MET A 1 24.54 7.38 -14.01
N LYS A 2 24.21 7.45 -15.29
CA LYS A 2 23.32 8.46 -15.86
C LYS A 2 21.86 8.07 -15.54
N THR A 3 20.93 9.02 -15.61
CA THR A 3 19.50 8.74 -15.39
C THR A 3 18.96 7.67 -16.35
N ALA A 4 19.43 7.64 -17.60
CA ALA A 4 19.05 6.60 -18.57
C ALA A 4 19.42 5.18 -18.06
N ASP A 5 20.63 5.00 -17.54
CA ASP A 5 21.10 3.72 -17.00
C ASP A 5 20.23 3.27 -15.81
N LEU A 6 19.68 4.21 -15.02
CA LEU A 6 18.77 3.90 -13.91
C LEU A 6 17.41 3.39 -14.41
N PHE A 7 16.88 3.95 -15.51
CA PHE A 7 15.64 3.45 -16.12
C PHE A 7 15.83 2.05 -16.68
N GLU A 8 16.97 1.77 -17.34
CA GLU A 8 17.29 0.43 -17.82
C GLU A 8 17.38 -0.56 -16.67
N LEU A 9 18.13 -0.23 -15.61
CA LEU A 9 18.23 -1.05 -14.41
C LEU A 9 16.85 -1.29 -13.76
N SER A 10 16.01 -0.26 -13.64
CA SER A 10 14.67 -0.41 -13.08
C SER A 10 13.82 -1.38 -13.92
N ASN A 11 13.89 -1.27 -15.24
CA ASN A 11 13.18 -2.19 -16.14
C ASN A 11 13.68 -3.63 -16.00
N GLU A 12 14.99 -3.85 -15.92
CA GLU A 12 15.56 -5.17 -15.68
C GLU A 12 15.11 -5.76 -14.35
N LEU A 13 15.12 -4.96 -13.27
CA LEU A 13 14.66 -5.39 -11.95
C LEU A 13 13.16 -5.76 -11.96
N ILE A 14 12.32 -5.01 -12.68
CA ILE A 14 10.90 -5.33 -12.87
C ILE A 14 10.74 -6.67 -13.59
N GLN A 15 11.48 -6.89 -14.68
CA GLN A 15 11.45 -8.15 -15.43
C GLN A 15 11.93 -9.34 -14.60
N GLN A 16 12.98 -9.13 -13.79
CA GLN A 16 13.49 -10.12 -12.85
C GLN A 16 12.64 -10.28 -11.59
N ARG A 17 11.53 -9.55 -11.49
CA ARG A 17 10.60 -9.52 -10.34
C ARG A 17 11.28 -9.11 -9.03
N GLN A 18 12.25 -8.22 -9.11
CA GLN A 18 12.94 -7.67 -7.95
C GLN A 18 12.36 -6.31 -7.57
N PRO A 19 11.67 -6.20 -6.43
CA PRO A 19 11.19 -4.92 -5.94
C PRO A 19 12.38 -4.03 -5.59
N HIS A 20 12.27 -2.74 -5.89
CA HIS A 20 13.30 -1.76 -5.62
C HIS A 20 12.68 -0.41 -5.28
N ALA A 21 13.44 0.48 -4.66
CA ALA A 21 12.98 1.83 -4.34
C ALA A 21 13.70 2.85 -5.21
N TRP A 22 12.93 3.71 -5.85
CA TRP A 22 13.44 4.87 -6.59
C TRP A 22 13.55 6.06 -5.64
N ILE A 23 14.72 6.70 -5.61
CA ILE A 23 14.98 7.87 -4.78
C ILE A 23 15.24 9.06 -5.69
N THR A 24 14.59 10.17 -5.41
CA THR A 24 14.81 11.46 -6.09
C THR A 24 15.11 12.55 -5.06
N VAL A 25 16.15 13.31 -5.28
CA VAL A 25 16.43 14.53 -4.50
C VAL A 25 15.47 15.63 -4.95
N VAL A 26 14.60 16.08 -4.05
CA VAL A 26 13.55 17.08 -4.34
C VAL A 26 13.85 18.44 -3.74
N GLY A 27 14.77 18.50 -2.77
CA GLY A 27 15.20 19.77 -2.16
C GLY A 27 16.64 19.68 -1.67
N VAL A 28 17.35 20.80 -1.72
CA VAL A 28 18.74 20.92 -1.24
C VAL A 28 18.94 22.31 -0.67
N LYS A 29 19.55 22.39 0.52
CA LYS A 29 20.05 23.63 1.12
C LYS A 29 21.55 23.53 1.30
N SER A 30 22.27 24.48 0.74
CA SER A 30 23.75 24.52 0.80
C SER A 30 24.27 24.70 2.24
N PRO A 31 25.47 24.19 2.51
CA PRO A 31 26.36 23.45 1.61
C PRO A 31 25.99 21.96 1.47
N SER A 32 25.86 21.47 0.25
CA SER A 32 25.57 20.08 -0.06
C SER A 32 26.25 19.65 -1.35
N SER A 33 26.70 18.42 -1.43
CA SER A 33 27.20 17.83 -2.66
C SER A 33 26.09 17.31 -3.59
N ALA A 34 24.86 17.17 -3.06
CA ALA A 34 23.71 16.77 -3.86
C ALA A 34 23.13 17.95 -4.65
N TYR A 35 22.35 17.65 -5.68
CA TYR A 35 21.57 18.62 -6.46
C TYR A 35 20.14 18.10 -6.66
N VAL A 36 19.17 19.02 -6.79
CA VAL A 36 17.77 18.69 -7.06
C VAL A 36 17.66 17.96 -8.39
N GLY A 37 16.92 16.84 -8.41
CA GLY A 37 16.81 15.97 -9.56
C GLY A 37 17.85 14.84 -9.60
N ALA A 38 18.82 14.79 -8.69
CA ALA A 38 19.69 13.62 -8.54
C ALA A 38 18.86 12.38 -8.15
N GLN A 39 19.22 11.22 -8.69
CA GLN A 39 18.45 10.00 -8.55
C GLN A 39 19.32 8.81 -8.20
N ALA A 40 18.71 7.84 -7.51
CA ALA A 40 19.28 6.53 -7.24
C ALA A 40 18.19 5.46 -7.13
N ILE A 41 18.59 4.20 -7.30
CA ILE A 41 17.78 3.01 -7.01
C ILE A 41 18.40 2.28 -5.84
N VAL A 42 17.57 1.82 -4.91
CA VAL A 42 17.95 0.88 -3.85
C VAL A 42 17.23 -0.43 -4.07
N THR A 43 17.99 -1.50 -4.27
CA THR A 43 17.49 -2.86 -4.45
C THR A 43 17.07 -3.49 -3.12
N SER A 44 16.33 -4.58 -3.13
CA SER A 44 15.83 -5.26 -1.92
C SER A 44 16.95 -5.81 -1.01
N ASP A 45 18.13 -6.08 -1.56
CA ASP A 45 19.34 -6.46 -0.82
C ASP A 45 20.12 -5.23 -0.28
N GLY A 46 19.60 -4.01 -0.50
CA GLY A 46 20.16 -2.77 0.00
C GLY A 46 21.30 -2.18 -0.83
N GLN A 47 21.57 -2.67 -2.04
CA GLN A 47 22.52 -2.01 -2.93
C GLN A 47 21.96 -0.70 -3.47
N LEU A 48 22.81 0.35 -3.50
CA LEU A 48 22.42 1.67 -4.02
C LEU A 48 23.14 1.90 -5.36
N HIS A 49 22.36 2.11 -6.39
CA HIS A 49 22.79 2.44 -7.74
C HIS A 49 22.42 3.90 -8.07
N GLY A 50 23.37 4.67 -8.56
CA GLY A 50 23.21 6.11 -8.79
C GLY A 50 23.87 6.96 -7.74
N TRP A 51 23.46 8.23 -7.62
CA TRP A 51 24.10 9.15 -6.69
C TRP A 51 23.10 10.22 -6.19
N ILE A 52 23.02 10.40 -4.88
CA ILE A 52 22.10 11.32 -4.20
C ILE A 52 22.79 12.14 -3.11
N GLY A 53 24.13 12.18 -3.11
CA GLY A 53 24.94 12.89 -2.10
C GLY A 53 25.98 12.00 -1.45
N GLY A 54 26.66 12.51 -0.43
CA GLY A 54 27.73 11.83 0.29
C GLY A 54 27.27 10.63 1.13
N GLY A 55 28.24 9.92 1.75
CA GLY A 55 27.99 8.67 2.46
C GLY A 55 26.96 8.76 3.59
N CYS A 56 26.90 9.87 4.33
CA CYS A 56 25.91 10.07 5.40
C CYS A 56 24.47 10.07 4.87
N VAL A 57 24.25 10.72 3.71
CA VAL A 57 22.95 10.73 3.02
C VAL A 57 22.59 9.35 2.52
N GLN A 58 23.56 8.66 1.88
CA GLN A 58 23.33 7.35 1.28
C GLN A 58 22.95 6.28 2.30
N SER A 59 23.58 6.26 3.48
CA SER A 59 23.26 5.27 4.52
C SER A 59 21.83 5.43 5.05
N THR A 60 21.42 6.66 5.35
CA THR A 60 20.07 6.94 5.86
C THR A 60 19.00 6.75 4.77
N ALA A 61 19.28 7.18 3.53
CA ALA A 61 18.39 6.98 2.40
C ALA A 61 18.18 5.49 2.08
N ARG A 62 19.24 4.67 2.18
CA ARG A 62 19.16 3.21 2.01
C ARG A 62 18.25 2.57 3.05
N ALA A 63 18.41 2.92 4.32
CA ALA A 63 17.56 2.39 5.39
C ALA A 63 16.08 2.78 5.18
N ALA A 64 15.81 4.05 4.81
CA ALA A 64 14.46 4.53 4.51
C ALA A 64 13.87 3.84 3.26
N ALA A 65 14.67 3.59 2.23
CA ALA A 65 14.26 2.87 1.03
C ALA A 65 13.84 1.43 1.34
N LEU A 66 14.60 0.71 2.16
CA LEU A 66 14.24 -0.64 2.61
C LEU A 66 12.96 -0.63 3.44
N GLY A 67 12.77 0.38 4.30
CA GLY A 67 11.50 0.60 5.02
C GLY A 67 10.32 0.86 4.09
N SER A 68 10.53 1.66 3.03
CA SER A 68 9.52 1.92 1.99
C SER A 68 9.16 0.66 1.20
N LEU A 69 10.13 -0.21 0.90
CA LEU A 69 9.88 -1.50 0.26
C LEU A 69 9.08 -2.45 1.16
N THR A 70 9.34 -2.44 2.46
CA THR A 70 8.60 -3.27 3.43
C THR A 70 7.15 -2.82 3.58
N SER A 71 6.91 -1.50 3.68
CA SER A 71 5.57 -0.92 3.83
C SER A 71 4.82 -0.77 2.51
N MET A 72 5.52 -0.87 1.37
CA MET A 72 5.02 -0.56 0.02
C MET A 72 4.35 0.82 -0.07
N ALA A 73 4.85 1.77 0.73
CA ALA A 73 4.36 3.15 0.77
C ALA A 73 5.48 4.13 0.39
N PRO A 74 5.19 5.14 -0.43
CA PRO A 74 6.16 6.20 -0.69
C PRO A 74 6.45 6.98 0.60
N GLN A 75 7.67 7.49 0.71
CA GLN A 75 8.13 8.26 1.86
C GLN A 75 8.81 9.55 1.39
N ARG A 76 8.62 10.60 2.18
CA ARG A 76 9.44 11.80 2.10
C ARG A 76 10.42 11.76 3.27
N LEU A 77 11.67 12.06 3.02
CA LEU A 77 12.73 12.04 4.02
C LEU A 77 13.52 13.35 3.95
N ARG A 78 13.52 14.09 5.03
CA ARG A 78 14.33 15.30 5.18
C ARG A 78 15.51 15.02 6.11
N LEU A 79 16.71 15.29 5.64
CA LEU A 79 17.95 15.10 6.36
C LEU A 79 18.52 16.48 6.72
N SER A 80 18.71 16.74 8.01
CA SER A 80 19.24 18.01 8.52
C SER A 80 20.19 17.77 9.69
N ASN A 81 21.17 18.65 9.83
CA ASN A 81 22.08 18.66 10.99
C ASN A 81 21.50 19.47 12.18
N SER A 82 20.38 20.15 12.00
CA SER A 82 19.79 20.91 13.10
C SER A 82 19.38 19.95 14.22
N SER A 83 19.86 20.23 15.43
CA SER A 83 19.43 19.57 16.66
C SER A 83 17.99 19.93 17.04
N ASP A 84 17.32 20.79 16.29
CA ASP A 84 15.89 21.00 16.32
C ASP A 84 15.25 19.74 15.72
N SER A 85 15.19 18.70 16.58
CA SER A 85 14.32 17.57 16.37
C SER A 85 12.89 18.09 16.36
N SER A 86 12.48 18.59 15.18
CA SER A 86 11.08 18.82 14.91
C SER A 86 10.38 17.48 15.16
N GLU A 87 9.25 17.49 15.84
CA GLU A 87 8.39 16.32 16.04
C GLU A 87 7.86 15.76 14.70
N ASP A 88 8.42 16.24 13.57
CA ASP A 88 8.09 15.80 12.22
C ASP A 88 8.76 14.44 11.97
N PRO A 89 7.98 13.36 11.82
CA PRO A 89 8.48 12.00 11.61
C PRO A 89 9.30 11.85 10.32
N ASP A 90 9.15 12.78 9.38
CA ASP A 90 9.87 12.79 8.10
C ASP A 90 11.28 13.39 8.22
N VAL A 91 11.59 14.04 9.36
CA VAL A 91 12.91 14.66 9.62
C VAL A 91 13.81 13.65 10.34
N ARG A 92 14.97 13.41 9.78
CA ARG A 92 16.04 12.61 10.40
C ARG A 92 17.27 13.46 10.61
N SER A 93 17.82 13.39 11.83
CA SER A 93 19.11 14.03 12.13
C SER A 93 20.22 13.33 11.33
N MET A 94 21.09 14.14 10.75
CA MET A 94 22.27 13.70 10.00
C MET A 94 23.51 14.27 10.63
N ASN A 95 24.42 13.41 11.13
CA ASN A 95 25.75 13.87 11.58
C ASN A 95 26.65 14.11 10.36
N CYS A 96 26.44 15.25 9.69
CA CYS A 96 27.28 15.64 8.57
C CYS A 96 28.02 16.96 8.88
N PRO A 97 29.34 17.02 8.74
CA PRO A 97 30.11 18.24 9.02
C PRO A 97 29.72 19.44 8.17
N SER A 98 29.01 19.24 7.06
CA SER A 98 28.70 20.28 6.09
C SER A 98 27.45 21.13 6.40
N ASN A 99 26.68 20.82 7.45
CA ASN A 99 25.46 21.57 7.84
C ASN A 99 24.43 21.84 6.72
N GLY A 100 24.46 21.12 5.62
CA GLY A 100 23.47 21.20 4.56
C GLY A 100 22.19 20.44 4.90
N GLU A 101 21.11 20.78 4.21
CA GLU A 101 19.87 19.99 4.29
C GLU A 101 19.59 19.36 2.93
N ILE A 102 18.98 18.17 2.96
CA ILE A 102 18.56 17.46 1.76
C ILE A 102 17.17 16.88 1.96
N GLU A 103 16.34 16.99 0.94
CA GLU A 103 15.01 16.40 0.93
C GLU A 103 14.92 15.36 -0.18
N LEU A 104 14.49 14.16 0.20
CA LEU A 104 14.39 13.00 -0.68
C LEU A 104 12.94 12.55 -0.79
N PHE A 105 12.52 12.20 -1.99
CA PHE A 105 11.31 11.43 -2.23
C PHE A 105 11.70 10.01 -2.57
N ILE A 106 11.16 9.04 -1.82
CA ILE A 106 11.44 7.62 -1.95
C ILE A 106 10.18 6.93 -2.38
N GLN A 107 10.20 6.32 -3.55
CA GLN A 107 9.05 5.63 -4.14
C GLN A 107 9.36 4.14 -4.32
N PRO A 108 8.61 3.23 -3.65
CA PRO A 108 8.75 1.81 -3.90
C PRO A 108 8.19 1.46 -5.28
N VAL A 109 8.97 0.71 -6.07
CA VAL A 109 8.56 0.12 -7.33
C VAL A 109 8.18 -1.32 -7.06
N ALA A 110 6.87 -1.55 -7.01
CA ALA A 110 6.30 -2.87 -6.76
C ALA A 110 6.35 -3.73 -8.02
N VAL A 111 6.59 -5.02 -7.82
CA VAL A 111 6.32 -6.02 -8.86
C VAL A 111 4.85 -6.43 -8.77
N LYS A 112 4.18 -6.56 -9.90
CA LYS A 112 2.79 -7.01 -9.93
C LYS A 112 2.69 -8.41 -9.30
N PRO A 113 1.78 -8.64 -8.33
CA PRO A 113 1.59 -9.97 -7.76
C PRO A 113 1.04 -10.93 -8.80
N ARG A 114 1.48 -12.19 -8.76
CA ARG A 114 0.97 -13.24 -9.63
C ARG A 114 -0.38 -13.77 -9.15
N LEU A 115 -1.28 -14.02 -10.08
CA LEU A 115 -2.54 -14.72 -9.82
C LEU A 115 -2.66 -15.93 -10.76
N ARG A 116 -2.50 -17.14 -10.22
CA ARG A 116 -2.77 -18.36 -10.97
C ARG A 116 -4.25 -18.66 -10.93
N ILE A 117 -4.88 -18.81 -12.08
CA ILE A 117 -6.31 -19.07 -12.21
C ILE A 117 -6.48 -20.47 -12.78
N TYR A 118 -7.07 -21.35 -11.97
CA TYR A 118 -7.42 -22.72 -12.34
C TYR A 118 -8.84 -22.75 -12.90
N GLY A 119 -9.00 -23.33 -14.08
CA GLY A 119 -10.26 -23.46 -14.79
C GLY A 119 -10.37 -22.54 -16.02
N ASN A 120 -11.13 -23.00 -17.01
CA ASN A 120 -11.43 -22.26 -18.24
C ASN A 120 -12.92 -21.90 -18.32
N THR A 121 -13.49 -21.44 -17.22
CA THR A 121 -14.91 -21.07 -17.10
C THR A 121 -15.13 -19.59 -17.47
N PRO A 122 -16.38 -19.18 -17.72
CA PRO A 122 -16.69 -17.76 -17.88
C PRO A 122 -16.21 -16.90 -16.72
N VAL A 123 -16.30 -17.43 -15.47
CA VAL A 123 -15.81 -16.76 -14.28
C VAL A 123 -14.29 -16.63 -14.29
N ALA A 124 -13.57 -17.70 -14.68
CA ALA A 124 -12.11 -17.67 -14.79
C ALA A 124 -11.62 -16.61 -15.76
N ARG A 125 -12.25 -16.54 -16.96
CA ARG A 125 -11.91 -15.53 -17.98
C ARG A 125 -12.21 -14.10 -17.50
N ALA A 126 -13.36 -13.87 -16.87
CA ALA A 126 -13.71 -12.58 -16.30
C ALA A 126 -12.74 -12.19 -15.17
N ALA A 127 -12.36 -13.13 -14.32
CA ALA A 127 -11.40 -12.91 -13.24
C ALA A 127 -10.00 -12.56 -13.78
N ALA A 128 -9.55 -13.21 -14.87
CA ALA A 128 -8.28 -12.89 -15.50
C ALA A 128 -8.25 -11.45 -16.05
N TRP A 129 -9.34 -11.04 -16.69
CA TRP A 129 -9.47 -9.66 -17.18
C TRP A 129 -9.46 -8.65 -16.05
N LEU A 130 -10.31 -8.81 -15.03
CA LEU A 130 -10.40 -7.93 -13.87
C LEU A 130 -9.08 -7.88 -13.06
N ALA A 131 -8.36 -8.99 -12.97
CA ALA A 131 -7.08 -9.05 -12.30
C ALA A 131 -6.02 -8.17 -12.95
N ARG A 132 -5.98 -8.12 -14.31
CA ARG A 132 -5.06 -7.22 -15.04
C ARG A 132 -5.34 -5.76 -14.74
N GLU A 133 -6.62 -5.37 -14.72
CA GLU A 133 -7.04 -4.00 -14.39
C GLU A 133 -6.77 -3.63 -12.91
N ALA A 134 -6.70 -4.65 -12.03
CA ALA A 134 -6.38 -4.49 -10.60
C ALA A 134 -4.88 -4.63 -10.29
N ASP A 135 -4.00 -4.52 -11.29
CA ASP A 135 -2.54 -4.63 -11.17
C ASP A 135 -2.03 -5.98 -10.66
N PHE A 136 -2.70 -7.07 -11.03
CA PHE A 136 -2.18 -8.42 -10.91
C PHE A 136 -1.69 -8.94 -12.27
N GLU A 137 -0.84 -9.98 -12.23
CA GLU A 137 -0.38 -10.72 -13.40
C GLU A 137 -1.07 -12.09 -13.41
N PRO A 138 -2.23 -12.22 -14.11
CA PRO A 138 -2.95 -13.49 -14.16
C PRO A 138 -2.31 -14.46 -15.16
N THR A 139 -2.24 -15.74 -14.77
CA THR A 139 -1.89 -16.87 -15.62
C THR A 139 -3.02 -17.91 -15.59
N THR A 140 -3.33 -18.54 -16.72
CA THR A 140 -4.39 -19.54 -16.86
C THR A 140 -3.84 -20.97 -16.78
N ASP A 141 -4.71 -22.00 -16.76
CA ASP A 141 -4.35 -23.41 -16.49
C ASP A 141 -3.15 -23.96 -17.27
N ALA A 142 -3.04 -23.68 -18.55
CA ALA A 142 -1.93 -24.19 -19.38
C ALA A 142 -0.60 -23.55 -18.99
N GLU A 143 -0.62 -22.28 -18.60
CA GLU A 143 0.55 -21.50 -18.16
C GLU A 143 0.80 -21.68 -16.65
N ALA A 144 -0.22 -22.10 -15.89
CA ALA A 144 -0.14 -22.24 -14.43
C ALA A 144 0.74 -23.40 -13.97
N ALA A 145 0.82 -24.47 -14.74
CA ALA A 145 1.71 -25.60 -14.44
C ALA A 145 3.19 -25.20 -14.56
N ASP A 146 3.54 -24.47 -15.61
CA ASP A 146 4.89 -23.96 -15.83
C ASP A 146 5.24 -22.87 -14.80
N ALA A 147 4.28 -22.00 -14.49
CA ALA A 147 4.45 -20.95 -13.47
C ALA A 147 4.63 -21.53 -12.05
N ALA A 148 4.05 -22.69 -11.73
CA ALA A 148 4.26 -23.36 -10.44
C ALA A 148 5.69 -23.90 -10.31
N ALA A 149 6.26 -24.43 -11.37
CA ALA A 149 7.65 -24.90 -11.40
C ALA A 149 8.63 -23.73 -11.27
N LEU A 150 8.35 -22.60 -11.95
CA LEU A 150 9.15 -21.37 -11.84
C LEU A 150 9.05 -20.75 -10.43
N ALA A 151 7.85 -20.69 -9.84
CA ALA A 151 7.67 -20.16 -8.49
C ALA A 151 8.41 -20.99 -7.42
N SER A 152 8.49 -22.32 -7.58
CA SER A 152 9.28 -23.20 -6.69
C SER A 152 10.77 -22.93 -6.81
N ALA A 153 11.27 -22.69 -8.02
CA ALA A 153 12.66 -22.36 -8.28
C ALA A 153 13.02 -20.94 -7.76
N GLU A 154 12.10 -19.99 -7.88
CA GLU A 154 12.27 -18.63 -7.33
C GLU A 154 12.21 -18.61 -5.80
N ALA A 155 11.32 -19.38 -5.17
CA ALA A 155 11.24 -19.51 -3.71
C ALA A 155 12.56 -20.10 -3.15
N SER A 156 13.20 -21.02 -3.86
CA SER A 156 14.50 -21.58 -3.48
C SER A 156 15.66 -20.56 -3.62
N ARG A 157 15.52 -19.57 -4.50
CA ARG A 157 16.49 -18.47 -4.64
C ARG A 157 16.21 -17.32 -3.68
N ALA A 158 14.95 -17.12 -3.27
CA ALA A 158 14.50 -16.02 -2.41
C ALA A 158 14.86 -16.19 -0.92
N THR A 159 15.54 -17.26 -0.52
CA THR A 159 15.99 -17.46 0.86
C THR A 159 16.98 -16.41 1.37
N ALA A 160 17.42 -15.49 0.52
CA ALA A 160 18.30 -14.36 0.88
C ALA A 160 17.61 -12.99 0.96
N ALA A 161 16.36 -12.83 0.51
CA ALA A 161 15.66 -11.56 0.54
C ALA A 161 14.35 -11.66 1.33
N HIS A 162 14.16 -10.80 2.31
CA HIS A 162 13.01 -10.77 3.22
C HIS A 162 11.65 -10.41 2.57
N VAL A 163 11.52 -10.47 1.26
CA VAL A 163 10.28 -10.18 0.53
C VAL A 163 9.75 -11.48 -0.06
N THR A 164 8.73 -12.06 0.58
CA THR A 164 8.01 -13.20 0.00
C THR A 164 7.33 -12.79 -1.30
N PRO A 165 7.45 -13.58 -2.39
CA PRO A 165 6.76 -13.29 -3.63
C PRO A 165 5.24 -13.19 -3.37
N ASP A 166 4.63 -12.08 -3.76
CA ASP A 166 3.19 -11.87 -3.61
C ASP A 166 2.49 -12.68 -4.71
N SER A 167 2.24 -13.97 -4.45
CA SER A 167 1.55 -14.88 -5.36
C SER A 167 0.27 -15.41 -4.73
N TYR A 168 -0.75 -15.58 -5.57
CA TYR A 168 -2.10 -16.01 -5.20
C TYR A 168 -2.60 -17.06 -6.19
N ALA A 169 -3.54 -17.89 -5.75
CA ALA A 169 -4.27 -18.81 -6.62
C ALA A 169 -5.78 -18.55 -6.52
N LEU A 170 -6.49 -18.73 -7.64
CA LEU A 170 -7.95 -18.69 -7.74
C LEU A 170 -8.44 -19.99 -8.37
N ILE A 171 -9.25 -20.75 -7.63
CA ILE A 171 -9.92 -21.96 -8.13
C ILE A 171 -11.28 -21.55 -8.68
N ALA A 172 -11.42 -21.66 -10.01
CA ALA A 172 -12.62 -21.26 -10.78
C ALA A 172 -13.06 -22.38 -11.76
N THR A 173 -12.92 -23.63 -11.35
CA THR A 173 -13.12 -24.84 -12.14
C THR A 173 -14.60 -25.27 -12.29
N GLN A 174 -15.52 -24.72 -11.49
CA GLN A 174 -16.96 -25.02 -11.48
C GLN A 174 -17.32 -26.50 -11.27
N GLY A 175 -16.46 -27.26 -10.60
CA GLY A 175 -16.74 -28.66 -10.24
C GLY A 175 -15.84 -29.66 -10.94
N ASP A 176 -15.38 -29.35 -12.14
CA ASP A 176 -14.48 -30.20 -12.90
C ASP A 176 -13.03 -29.97 -12.44
N GLY A 177 -12.45 -30.97 -11.77
CA GLY A 177 -11.08 -30.90 -11.27
C GLY A 177 -10.85 -30.02 -10.03
N ASP A 178 -11.90 -29.58 -9.32
CA ASP A 178 -11.77 -28.70 -8.13
C ASP A 178 -10.76 -29.23 -7.11
N GLU A 179 -10.78 -30.53 -6.80
CA GLU A 179 -9.91 -31.12 -5.79
C GLU A 179 -8.44 -31.13 -6.24
N ALA A 180 -8.19 -31.52 -7.49
CA ALA A 180 -6.84 -31.56 -8.04
C ALA A 180 -6.22 -30.13 -8.13
N ALA A 181 -7.00 -29.18 -8.63
CA ALA A 181 -6.60 -27.78 -8.71
C ALA A 181 -6.32 -27.19 -7.33
N LEU A 182 -7.20 -27.44 -6.35
CA LEU A 182 -7.05 -26.97 -4.99
C LEU A 182 -5.82 -27.58 -4.31
N GLU A 183 -5.61 -28.89 -4.47
CA GLU A 183 -4.43 -29.58 -3.94
C GLU A 183 -3.14 -29.00 -4.53
N SER A 184 -3.07 -28.84 -5.84
CA SER A 184 -1.93 -28.22 -6.53
C SER A 184 -1.64 -26.80 -5.99
N ALA A 185 -2.67 -25.98 -5.85
CA ALA A 185 -2.54 -24.62 -5.33
C ALA A 185 -2.11 -24.59 -3.86
N LEU A 186 -2.64 -25.47 -3.02
CA LEU A 186 -2.27 -25.53 -1.60
C LEU A 186 -0.87 -26.11 -1.36
N ARG A 187 -0.33 -26.92 -2.25
CA ARG A 187 1.07 -27.40 -2.20
C ARG A 187 2.07 -26.36 -2.67
N SER A 188 1.63 -25.34 -3.39
CA SER A 188 2.46 -24.22 -3.82
C SER A 188 2.60 -23.16 -2.72
N PRO A 189 3.67 -22.35 -2.72
CA PRO A 189 3.94 -21.34 -1.69
C PRO A 189 3.08 -20.07 -1.80
N ASP A 190 1.90 -20.14 -2.44
CA ASP A 190 1.01 -19.00 -2.57
C ASP A 190 0.57 -18.45 -1.20
N ARG A 191 0.48 -17.14 -1.10
CA ARG A 191 0.06 -16.41 0.09
C ARG A 191 -1.40 -16.72 0.47
N ALA A 192 -2.26 -16.88 -0.53
CA ALA A 192 -3.63 -17.32 -0.35
C ALA A 192 -4.16 -18.05 -1.58
N VAL A 193 -5.08 -18.97 -1.33
CA VAL A 193 -5.82 -19.75 -2.34
C VAL A 193 -7.29 -19.41 -2.21
N LEU A 194 -7.84 -18.65 -3.15
CA LEU A 194 -9.25 -18.27 -3.21
C LEU A 194 -10.02 -19.35 -3.95
N VAL A 195 -11.19 -19.74 -3.44
CA VAL A 195 -12.01 -20.79 -4.05
C VAL A 195 -13.41 -20.26 -4.32
N ILE A 196 -13.82 -20.30 -5.59
CA ILE A 196 -15.19 -19.97 -5.98
C ILE A 196 -16.09 -21.16 -5.68
N ALA A 197 -16.64 -21.18 -4.48
CA ALA A 197 -17.48 -22.22 -3.97
C ALA A 197 -18.49 -21.69 -2.95
N SER A 198 -19.65 -22.35 -2.83
CA SER A 198 -20.55 -22.13 -1.71
C SER A 198 -19.90 -22.59 -0.40
N LYS A 199 -20.38 -22.11 0.74
CA LYS A 199 -19.88 -22.53 2.07
C LYS A 199 -19.85 -24.04 2.23
N ARG A 200 -20.95 -24.72 1.89
CA ARG A 200 -21.06 -26.18 1.95
C ARG A 200 -20.03 -26.89 1.07
N LYS A 201 -19.79 -26.40 -0.15
CA LYS A 201 -18.77 -26.97 -1.05
C LYS A 201 -17.36 -26.72 -0.50
N ALA A 202 -17.11 -25.55 0.05
CA ALA A 202 -15.84 -25.20 0.67
C ALA A 202 -15.47 -26.11 1.84
N GLU A 203 -16.43 -26.45 2.70
CA GLU A 203 -16.25 -27.40 3.82
C GLU A 203 -15.89 -28.80 3.32
N ARG A 204 -16.58 -29.29 2.28
CA ARG A 204 -16.25 -30.56 1.66
C ARG A 204 -14.85 -30.60 1.06
N LEU A 205 -14.49 -29.55 0.32
CA LEU A 205 -13.17 -29.45 -0.27
C LEU A 205 -12.07 -29.37 0.80
N ARG A 206 -12.28 -28.64 1.88
CA ARG A 206 -11.35 -28.60 3.01
C ARG A 206 -11.13 -29.95 3.62
N ALA A 207 -12.24 -30.72 3.91
CA ALA A 207 -12.17 -32.06 4.44
C ALA A 207 -11.43 -33.03 3.50
N ALA A 208 -11.68 -32.93 2.19
CA ALA A 208 -10.97 -33.72 1.18
C ALA A 208 -9.46 -33.42 1.18
N MET A 209 -9.05 -32.16 1.32
CA MET A 209 -7.63 -31.77 1.39
C MET A 209 -6.95 -32.26 2.66
N THR A 210 -7.66 -32.28 3.80
CA THR A 210 -7.15 -32.87 5.04
C THR A 210 -6.90 -34.38 4.86
N LEU A 211 -7.83 -35.11 4.25
CA LEU A 211 -7.65 -36.53 3.94
C LEU A 211 -6.49 -36.83 2.98
N ARG A 212 -6.16 -35.89 2.10
CA ARG A 212 -5.00 -35.94 1.18
C ARG A 212 -3.67 -35.52 1.81
N GLY A 213 -3.67 -35.27 3.12
CA GLY A 213 -2.47 -34.91 3.88
C GLY A 213 -1.94 -33.49 3.61
N VAL A 214 -2.79 -32.55 3.18
CA VAL A 214 -2.40 -31.13 3.07
C VAL A 214 -2.23 -30.58 4.49
N PRO A 215 -1.08 -30.00 4.84
CA PRO A 215 -0.81 -29.45 6.17
C PRO A 215 -1.83 -28.37 6.58
N GLU A 216 -2.20 -28.32 7.86
CA GLU A 216 -3.16 -27.33 8.37
C GLU A 216 -2.68 -25.87 8.13
N SER A 217 -1.37 -25.63 8.21
CA SER A 217 -0.78 -24.32 7.88
C SER A 217 -1.08 -23.88 6.44
N ARG A 218 -1.18 -24.82 5.50
CA ARG A 218 -1.56 -24.56 4.12
C ARG A 218 -3.06 -24.45 3.93
N LEU A 219 -3.84 -25.26 4.65
CA LEU A 219 -5.30 -25.13 4.69
C LEU A 219 -5.74 -23.77 5.24
N ALA A 220 -4.98 -23.19 6.14
CA ALA A 220 -5.20 -21.82 6.64
C ALA A 220 -5.06 -20.74 5.54
N ALA A 221 -4.37 -21.01 4.44
CA ALA A 221 -4.28 -20.11 3.28
C ALA A 221 -5.54 -20.14 2.39
N MET A 222 -6.39 -21.16 2.53
CA MET A 222 -7.63 -21.28 1.76
C MET A 222 -8.66 -20.22 2.17
N ARG A 223 -9.23 -19.54 1.19
CA ARG A 223 -10.29 -18.54 1.33
C ARG A 223 -11.49 -18.95 0.49
N ALA A 224 -12.56 -19.35 1.14
CA ALA A 224 -13.81 -19.73 0.50
C ALA A 224 -15.03 -19.33 1.36
N PRO A 225 -16.06 -18.75 0.76
CA PRO A 225 -16.15 -18.30 -0.62
C PRO A 225 -15.09 -17.26 -0.98
N ALA A 226 -14.71 -17.17 -2.25
CA ALA A 226 -13.78 -16.16 -2.76
C ALA A 226 -14.41 -14.77 -2.70
N GLY A 227 -13.85 -13.87 -1.88
CA GLY A 227 -14.30 -12.50 -1.78
C GLY A 227 -15.53 -12.25 -0.90
N PRO A 228 -15.98 -10.97 -0.83
CA PRO A 228 -17.14 -10.55 -0.08
C PRO A 228 -18.45 -11.04 -0.73
N ASN A 229 -19.50 -11.18 0.08
CA ASN A 229 -20.84 -11.44 -0.45
C ASN A 229 -21.44 -10.12 -0.95
N ILE A 230 -21.54 -9.98 -2.27
CA ILE A 230 -22.15 -8.83 -2.95
C ILE A 230 -23.50 -9.18 -3.60
N GLY A 231 -24.05 -10.35 -3.32
CA GLY A 231 -25.25 -10.86 -4.00
C GLY A 231 -24.99 -11.27 -5.46
N ALA A 232 -23.76 -11.60 -5.83
CA ALA A 232 -23.35 -11.92 -7.20
C ALA A 232 -24.13 -13.13 -7.75
N VAL A 233 -24.65 -12.96 -8.99
CA VAL A 233 -25.44 -13.98 -9.72
C VAL A 233 -24.74 -14.36 -11.02
N THR A 234 -24.26 -13.35 -11.76
CA THR A 234 -23.61 -13.57 -13.07
C THR A 234 -22.13 -13.95 -12.93
N PRO A 235 -21.54 -14.63 -13.94
CA PRO A 235 -20.10 -14.93 -13.93
C PRO A 235 -19.20 -13.72 -13.69
N ASN A 236 -19.54 -12.59 -14.27
CA ASN A 236 -18.76 -11.35 -14.11
C ASN A 236 -18.85 -10.79 -12.68
N GLU A 237 -20.02 -10.83 -12.06
CA GLU A 237 -20.21 -10.39 -10.67
C GLU A 237 -19.48 -11.30 -9.67
N ILE A 238 -19.50 -12.62 -9.92
CA ILE A 238 -18.77 -13.62 -9.13
C ILE A 238 -17.25 -13.35 -9.23
N ALA A 239 -16.75 -13.10 -10.44
CA ALA A 239 -15.36 -12.73 -10.68
C ALA A 239 -15.00 -11.43 -9.96
N LEU A 240 -15.87 -10.41 -10.04
CA LEU A 240 -15.67 -9.13 -9.35
C LEU A 240 -15.56 -9.32 -7.83
N ALA A 241 -16.44 -10.13 -7.23
CA ALA A 241 -16.36 -10.45 -5.80
C ALA A 241 -15.02 -11.15 -5.44
N ALA A 242 -14.58 -12.11 -6.25
CA ALA A 242 -13.32 -12.82 -6.04
C ALA A 242 -12.10 -11.86 -6.12
N ILE A 243 -12.05 -11.00 -7.13
CA ILE A 243 -10.96 -10.01 -7.27
C ILE A 243 -11.00 -8.95 -6.15
N ALA A 244 -12.17 -8.51 -5.73
CA ALA A 244 -12.31 -7.63 -4.58
C ALA A 244 -11.76 -8.28 -3.30
N GLY A 245 -12.03 -9.57 -3.08
CA GLY A 245 -11.44 -10.35 -1.98
C GLY A 245 -9.93 -10.46 -2.07
N LEU A 246 -9.38 -10.63 -3.27
CA LEU A 246 -7.94 -10.66 -3.54
C LEU A 246 -7.28 -9.32 -3.22
N VAL A 247 -7.88 -8.20 -3.65
CA VAL A 247 -7.40 -6.85 -3.33
C VAL A 247 -7.41 -6.61 -1.82
N ALA A 248 -8.46 -7.03 -1.12
CA ALA A 248 -8.55 -6.92 0.34
C ALA A 248 -7.42 -7.70 1.05
N LEU A 249 -7.11 -8.92 0.58
CA LEU A 249 -6.00 -9.71 1.10
C LEU A 249 -4.63 -9.06 0.86
N ARG A 250 -4.42 -8.52 -0.35
CA ARG A 250 -3.19 -7.79 -0.70
C ARG A 250 -2.98 -6.56 0.20
N ARG A 251 -4.06 -5.84 0.51
CA ARG A 251 -4.01 -4.64 1.35
C ARG A 251 -3.95 -4.93 2.85
N GLY A 252 -3.99 -6.20 3.25
CA GLY A 252 -3.90 -6.59 4.66
C GLY A 252 -5.14 -6.23 5.48
N GLN A 253 -6.30 -6.00 4.85
CA GLN A 253 -7.54 -5.74 5.56
C GLN A 253 -8.05 -7.02 6.20
N PRO A 254 -8.35 -7.05 7.53
CA PRO A 254 -9.05 -8.16 8.15
C PRO A 254 -10.42 -8.30 7.51
N ARG A 255 -10.83 -9.56 7.31
CA ARG A 255 -12.18 -9.92 6.85
C ARG A 255 -13.18 -9.69 7.99
N GLU A 256 -13.52 -8.45 8.31
CA GLU A 256 -14.69 -8.16 9.14
C GLU A 256 -15.92 -8.08 8.23
N ALA A 257 -16.72 -9.16 8.25
CA ALA A 257 -18.07 -9.13 7.70
C ALA A 257 -18.87 -8.08 8.50
N GLY A 258 -19.20 -6.97 7.87
CA GLY A 258 -20.24 -6.05 8.34
C GLY A 258 -19.81 -4.75 9.00
N LYS A 259 -18.52 -4.48 9.20
CA LYS A 259 -18.10 -3.12 9.55
C LYS A 259 -17.61 -2.38 8.30
N ARG A 260 -18.28 -1.28 8.01
CA ARG A 260 -17.83 -0.28 7.03
C ARG A 260 -16.37 0.05 7.38
N PRO A 261 -15.42 0.08 6.43
CA PRO A 261 -14.09 0.58 6.73
C PRO A 261 -14.28 2.00 7.26
N GLU A 262 -13.91 2.21 8.51
CA GLU A 262 -13.67 3.56 8.98
C GLU A 262 -12.68 4.15 7.99
N SER A 263 -13.06 5.27 7.40
CA SER A 263 -12.18 6.05 6.54
C SER A 263 -10.80 6.05 7.21
N ARG A 264 -9.79 5.65 6.45
CA ARG A 264 -8.37 5.74 6.88
C ARG A 264 -8.25 7.02 7.69
N PRO A 265 -7.79 7.01 8.93
CA PRO A 265 -7.69 8.24 9.67
C PRO A 265 -6.79 9.15 8.84
N VAL A 266 -7.37 10.16 8.25
CA VAL A 266 -6.67 11.41 8.04
C VAL A 266 -6.06 11.63 9.41
N ILE A 267 -4.74 11.60 9.53
CA ILE A 267 -3.97 11.65 10.77
C ILE A 267 -4.75 12.50 11.76
N ALA A 268 -5.51 11.82 12.65
CA ALA A 268 -6.16 12.50 13.74
C ALA A 268 -5.00 12.89 14.66
N PRO A 269 -4.76 14.17 14.91
CA PRO A 269 -3.84 14.54 15.96
C PRO A 269 -4.35 13.88 17.23
N ASN A 270 -3.44 13.23 17.98
CA ASN A 270 -3.69 12.61 19.26
C ASN A 270 -4.73 13.40 20.05
N ALA A 271 -5.87 12.78 20.32
CA ALA A 271 -6.87 13.31 21.24
C ALA A 271 -6.32 13.20 22.66
N SER A 272 -5.40 14.07 23.01
CA SER A 272 -5.12 14.44 24.41
C SER A 272 -5.88 15.75 24.65
N ASN A 273 -6.92 15.68 25.46
CA ASN A 273 -7.64 16.73 26.19
C ASN A 273 -7.20 18.19 25.90
N ALA A 274 -7.48 18.70 24.70
CA ALA A 274 -7.39 20.10 24.40
C ALA A 274 -8.74 20.56 23.86
N THR A 275 -9.27 21.61 24.42
CA THR A 275 -10.39 22.40 23.88
C THR A 275 -9.98 22.91 22.48
N GLY A 276 -10.19 22.06 21.47
CA GLY A 276 -9.75 22.35 20.10
C GLY A 276 -10.73 23.29 19.41
N TYR A 277 -10.18 24.17 18.56
CA TYR A 277 -10.98 25.01 17.66
C TYR A 277 -11.54 24.15 16.51
N VAL A 278 -12.84 24.22 16.28
CA VAL A 278 -13.48 23.50 15.15
C VAL A 278 -13.43 24.39 13.91
N ASN A 279 -12.78 23.90 12.85
CA ASN A 279 -12.73 24.59 11.56
C ASN A 279 -14.11 24.65 10.93
N PRO A 280 -14.68 25.85 10.69
CA PRO A 280 -16.05 25.99 10.19
C PRO A 280 -16.24 25.54 8.75
N VAL A 281 -15.14 25.32 7.98
CA VAL A 281 -15.21 24.91 6.57
C VAL A 281 -15.29 23.38 6.45
N CYS A 282 -14.47 22.63 7.21
CA CYS A 282 -14.37 21.18 7.07
C CYS A 282 -14.70 20.39 8.35
N GLY A 283 -15.00 21.06 9.47
CA GLY A 283 -15.34 20.41 10.74
C GLY A 283 -14.13 19.80 11.49
N ALA A 284 -12.91 19.95 11.00
CA ALA A 284 -11.72 19.42 11.68
C ALA A 284 -11.48 20.16 13.00
N VAL A 285 -11.16 19.41 14.06
CA VAL A 285 -10.72 19.98 15.34
C VAL A 285 -9.24 20.32 15.22
N ILE A 286 -8.88 21.56 15.48
CA ILE A 286 -7.54 22.12 15.32
C ILE A 286 -7.05 22.62 16.67
N ASP A 287 -5.83 22.30 17.02
CA ASP A 287 -5.09 23.03 18.05
C ASP A 287 -4.70 24.41 17.47
N PRO A 288 -5.16 25.53 18.06
CA PRO A 288 -4.83 26.86 17.56
C PRO A 288 -3.34 27.15 17.41
N THR A 289 -2.51 26.52 18.27
CA THR A 289 -1.04 26.69 18.24
C THR A 289 -0.38 25.94 17.07
N ARG A 290 -1.11 25.01 16.46
CA ARG A 290 -0.64 24.15 15.35
C ARG A 290 -1.40 24.39 14.03
N ALA A 291 -2.18 25.46 13.95
CA ALA A 291 -2.91 25.80 12.76
C ALA A 291 -1.98 26.11 11.58
N LEU A 292 -2.20 25.47 10.44
CA LEU A 292 -1.40 25.71 9.23
C LEU A 292 -1.71 27.06 8.55
N SER A 293 -2.87 27.64 8.86
CA SER A 293 -3.27 28.95 8.35
C SER A 293 -4.26 29.62 9.29
N THR A 294 -4.20 30.93 9.40
CA THR A 294 -5.08 31.74 10.24
C THR A 294 -5.63 32.92 9.46
N LEU A 295 -6.81 33.39 9.85
CA LEU A 295 -7.44 34.58 9.31
C LEU A 295 -8.17 35.33 10.44
N THR A 296 -7.93 36.63 10.58
CA THR A 296 -8.67 37.47 11.54
C THR A 296 -9.76 38.21 10.83
N VAL A 297 -11.01 38.05 11.29
CA VAL A 297 -12.19 38.75 10.78
C VAL A 297 -12.82 39.48 11.95
N GLY A 298 -12.81 40.81 11.91
CA GLY A 298 -13.13 41.64 13.06
C GLY A 298 -12.17 41.37 14.22
N ASP A 299 -12.69 41.11 15.42
CA ASP A 299 -11.88 40.79 16.61
C ASP A 299 -11.68 39.28 16.83
N GLN A 300 -12.07 38.44 15.85
CA GLN A 300 -11.96 36.98 15.96
C GLN A 300 -10.92 36.40 15.01
N THR A 301 -10.02 35.56 15.57
CA THR A 301 -9.10 34.77 14.77
C THR A 301 -9.66 33.39 14.52
N HIS A 302 -9.70 33.01 13.25
CA HIS A 302 -10.11 31.70 12.77
C HIS A 302 -8.88 30.87 12.38
N TYR A 303 -8.91 29.58 12.69
CA TYR A 303 -7.80 28.67 12.50
C TYR A 303 -8.16 27.60 11.47
N PHE A 304 -7.27 27.28 10.53
CA PHE A 304 -7.52 26.37 9.42
C PHE A 304 -6.48 25.26 9.37
N CYS A 305 -6.95 24.05 9.08
CA CYS A 305 -6.11 22.87 8.91
C CYS A 305 -5.29 22.88 7.59
N CYS A 306 -5.65 23.77 6.65
CA CYS A 306 -4.93 23.95 5.39
C CYS A 306 -5.27 25.30 4.76
N ASN A 307 -4.45 25.71 3.81
CA ASN A 307 -4.68 26.97 3.08
C ASN A 307 -5.97 26.94 2.23
N GLY A 308 -6.37 25.76 1.74
CA GLY A 308 -7.62 25.58 0.99
C GLY A 308 -8.87 25.95 1.80
N CYS A 309 -8.92 25.56 3.06
CA CYS A 309 -10.00 25.95 3.97
C CYS A 309 -10.02 27.46 4.24
N ARG A 310 -8.85 28.09 4.33
CA ARG A 310 -8.77 29.57 4.48
C ARG A 310 -9.32 30.26 3.25
N VAL A 311 -8.89 29.88 2.06
CA VAL A 311 -9.33 30.47 0.78
C VAL A 311 -10.85 30.29 0.60
N GLU A 312 -11.40 29.12 0.96
CA GLU A 312 -12.83 28.87 0.87
C GLU A 312 -13.62 29.69 1.89
N PHE A 313 -13.09 29.90 3.08
CA PHE A 313 -13.65 30.80 4.08
C PHE A 313 -13.63 32.28 3.60
N GLU A 314 -12.53 32.72 3.00
CA GLU A 314 -12.41 34.10 2.42
C GLU A 314 -13.38 34.36 1.28
N ARG A 315 -13.78 33.31 0.55
CA ARG A 315 -14.74 33.42 -0.56
C ARG A 315 -16.17 33.68 -0.10
N ASP A 316 -16.58 33.13 1.06
CA ASP A 316 -17.93 33.31 1.63
C ASP A 316 -17.86 33.34 3.17
N PRO A 317 -17.34 34.43 3.76
CA PRO A 317 -17.16 34.52 5.21
C PRO A 317 -18.46 34.46 5.99
N GLU A 318 -19.57 35.06 5.49
CA GLU A 318 -20.84 35.10 6.19
C GLU A 318 -21.43 33.71 6.42
N LYS A 319 -21.35 32.84 5.41
CA LYS A 319 -21.78 31.46 5.49
C LYS A 319 -21.04 30.69 6.59
N TYR A 320 -19.71 30.81 6.61
CA TYR A 320 -18.89 30.05 7.54
C TYR A 320 -18.88 30.63 8.97
N LEU A 321 -19.11 31.93 9.13
CA LEU A 321 -19.33 32.56 10.42
C LEU A 321 -20.66 32.09 11.04
N ALA A 322 -21.72 31.95 10.25
CA ALA A 322 -22.97 31.38 10.70
C ALA A 322 -22.83 29.93 11.18
N ILE A 323 -22.05 29.11 10.45
CA ILE A 323 -21.73 27.73 10.83
C ILE A 323 -20.92 27.70 12.14
N ALA A 324 -19.90 28.55 12.27
CA ALA A 324 -19.09 28.65 13.48
C ALA A 324 -19.90 29.06 14.72
N ALA A 325 -20.86 29.94 14.55
CA ALA A 325 -21.78 30.37 15.63
C ALA A 325 -22.66 29.19 16.12
N HIS A 326 -23.17 28.37 15.18
CA HIS A 326 -23.96 27.17 15.51
C HIS A 326 -23.14 26.10 16.23
N MET A 327 -21.86 25.94 15.87
CA MET A 327 -20.96 24.97 16.51
C MET A 327 -20.55 25.35 17.94
N ARG A 328 -20.72 26.61 18.35
CA ARG A 328 -20.41 27.12 19.70
C ARG A 328 -21.60 27.09 20.66
N ALA A 329 -22.83 26.87 20.16
CA ALA A 329 -24.00 26.81 21.02
C ALA A 329 -23.91 25.57 21.94
N PRO A 330 -24.01 25.69 23.29
CA PRO A 330 -24.07 24.54 24.17
C PRO A 330 -25.32 23.73 23.80
N ALA A 331 -25.16 22.40 23.69
CA ALA A 331 -26.28 21.49 23.54
C ALA A 331 -27.22 21.67 24.75
N THR A 332 -28.27 22.41 24.57
CA THR A 332 -29.35 22.46 25.55
C THR A 332 -30.14 21.16 25.45
N ARG A 333 -29.90 20.31 26.46
CA ARG A 333 -30.65 19.14 26.98
C ARG A 333 -31.31 18.21 25.97
#